data_c0e985af8f442b2febd8f24d96704180
#
_entry.id   c0e985af8f442b2febd8f24d96704180
#
_cell.length_a   1.000
_cell.length_b   1.000
_cell.length_c   1.000
_cell.angle_alpha   90.00
_cell.angle_beta   90.00
_cell.angle_gamma   90.00
#
_symmetry.space_group_name_H-M   'P 1'
#
loop_
_entity.id
_entity.type
_entity.pdbx_description
1 polymer ?
#
loop_
_entity_poly.entity_id
_entity_poly.type
_entity_poly.pdbx_seq_one_letter_code
_entity_poly.pdbx_strand_id
1 'polypeptide(L)'
;MKKAAIFDIDGTIIRNVSSERVFFRYLLAKGEVTFKDILRFALMFFVKILQFKGIYLRKNKYYLKNKEYEKIVSGIHECFSERIAAHISPDALNEIARLKKAGYLIVLLSGTLSPFVERFREYCNADVGVGTSLAVDKEGKITGEVDGIHSYSGGKVKAVNRLVVEHSIDLSSSYAFANQYIDVKFMRMVGYPVAVNASPLLRLYAIVKRWKAIKF
;
A
#
# COMPACT_ATOMS: atom_id res chain seq x y z
N MET A 1 20.14 16.15 -6.81
CA MET A 1 19.29 15.02 -6.35
C MET A 1 17.94 15.60 -5.93
N LYS A 2 16.83 14.89 -6.16
CA LYS A 2 15.47 15.32 -5.80
C LYS A 2 15.16 14.95 -4.35
N LYS A 3 14.41 15.79 -3.66
CA LYS A 3 13.82 15.44 -2.34
C LYS A 3 12.50 14.71 -2.58
N ALA A 4 12.19 13.68 -1.81
CA ALA A 4 10.94 12.95 -1.89
C ALA A 4 10.15 12.97 -0.59
N ALA A 5 8.83 12.84 -0.71
CA ALA A 5 7.94 12.59 0.41
C ALA A 5 7.19 11.28 0.13
N ILE A 6 7.53 10.24 0.87
CA ILE A 6 7.04 8.88 0.68
C ILE A 6 5.93 8.61 1.69
N PHE A 7 4.72 8.35 1.21
CA PHE A 7 3.55 8.10 2.04
C PHE A 7 3.09 6.65 1.92
N ASP A 8 2.90 5.97 3.06
CA ASP A 8 2.04 4.81 3.13
C ASP A 8 0.57 5.23 2.97
N ILE A 9 -0.32 4.30 2.60
CA ILE A 9 -1.73 4.59 2.32
C ILE A 9 -2.63 4.15 3.47
N ASP A 10 -2.71 2.85 3.74
CA ASP A 10 -3.67 2.26 4.67
C ASP A 10 -3.38 2.63 6.13
N GLY A 11 -4.26 3.43 6.74
CA GLY A 11 -4.08 3.96 8.10
C GLY A 11 -3.19 5.20 8.16
N THR A 12 -2.61 5.64 7.04
CA THR A 12 -1.81 6.86 6.91
C THR A 12 -2.59 7.93 6.16
N ILE A 13 -2.82 7.77 4.85
CA ILE A 13 -3.64 8.69 4.04
C ILE A 13 -5.13 8.44 4.30
N ILE A 14 -5.56 7.17 4.36
CA ILE A 14 -6.93 6.80 4.75
C ILE A 14 -6.96 6.37 6.21
N ARG A 15 -8.00 6.84 6.92
CA ARG A 15 -8.16 6.57 8.37
C ARG A 15 -8.98 5.31 8.62
N ASN A 16 -8.55 4.50 9.59
CA ASN A 16 -9.33 3.40 10.20
C ASN A 16 -9.83 2.31 9.24
N VAL A 17 -9.42 2.32 7.98
CA VAL A 17 -9.81 1.32 6.98
C VAL A 17 -8.58 0.78 6.28
N SER A 18 -8.70 -0.41 5.71
CA SER A 18 -7.73 -0.97 4.77
C SER A 18 -8.42 -1.11 3.42
N SER A 19 -7.84 -0.51 2.40
CA SER A 19 -8.36 -0.51 1.03
C SER A 19 -8.67 -1.93 0.55
N GLU A 20 -7.76 -2.87 0.78
CA GLU A 20 -7.95 -4.27 0.37
C GLU A 20 -9.07 -4.97 1.15
N ARG A 21 -9.24 -4.66 2.45
CA ARG A 21 -10.33 -5.24 3.25
C ARG A 21 -11.70 -4.70 2.81
N VAL A 22 -11.77 -3.41 2.51
CA VAL A 22 -12.98 -2.78 1.95
C VAL A 22 -13.33 -3.41 0.63
N PHE A 23 -12.34 -3.58 -0.26
CA PHE A 23 -12.53 -4.20 -1.57
C PHE A 23 -13.00 -5.66 -1.49
N PHE A 24 -12.41 -6.45 -0.60
CA PHE A 24 -12.86 -7.83 -0.39
C PHE A 24 -14.34 -7.88 0.00
N ARG A 25 -14.78 -7.02 0.92
CA ARG A 25 -16.19 -6.92 1.31
C ARG A 25 -17.08 -6.43 0.16
N TYR A 26 -16.57 -5.51 -0.64
CA TYR A 26 -17.25 -5.01 -1.84
C TYR A 26 -17.49 -6.13 -2.85
N LEU A 27 -16.46 -6.93 -3.14
CA LEU A 27 -16.59 -8.09 -4.05
C LEU A 27 -17.55 -9.15 -3.50
N LEU A 28 -17.57 -9.39 -2.19
CA LEU A 28 -18.55 -10.27 -1.57
C LEU A 28 -19.98 -9.77 -1.76
N ALA A 29 -20.21 -8.48 -1.53
CA ALA A 29 -21.53 -7.86 -1.70
C ALA A 29 -22.03 -7.86 -3.15
N LYS A 30 -21.10 -7.77 -4.13
CA LYS A 30 -21.40 -7.87 -5.57
C LYS A 30 -21.53 -9.33 -6.07
N GLY A 31 -21.30 -10.35 -5.20
CA GLY A 31 -21.29 -11.76 -5.59
C GLY A 31 -20.09 -12.17 -6.46
N GLU A 32 -19.09 -11.29 -6.60
CA GLU A 32 -17.88 -11.54 -7.41
C GLU A 32 -16.89 -12.49 -6.71
N VAL A 33 -16.96 -12.62 -5.39
CA VAL A 33 -16.22 -13.62 -4.61
C VAL A 33 -17.19 -14.64 -4.10
N THR A 34 -17.01 -15.89 -4.51
CA THR A 34 -17.87 -17.02 -4.13
C THR A 34 -17.32 -17.76 -2.92
N PHE A 35 -18.14 -18.63 -2.31
CA PHE A 35 -17.69 -19.53 -1.24
C PHE A 35 -16.50 -20.41 -1.67
N LYS A 36 -16.47 -20.85 -2.94
CA LYS A 36 -15.35 -21.61 -3.51
C LYS A 36 -14.05 -20.80 -3.51
N ASP A 37 -14.12 -19.50 -3.78
CA ASP A 37 -12.95 -18.61 -3.75
C ASP A 37 -12.41 -18.42 -2.34
N ILE A 38 -13.32 -18.31 -1.35
CA ILE A 38 -12.96 -18.22 0.07
C ILE A 38 -12.30 -19.52 0.54
N LEU A 39 -12.88 -20.68 0.17
CA LEU A 39 -12.30 -21.97 0.51
C LEU A 39 -10.92 -22.16 -0.10
N ARG A 40 -10.73 -21.78 -1.38
CA ARG A 40 -9.44 -21.80 -2.06
C ARG A 40 -8.42 -20.90 -1.37
N PHE A 41 -8.83 -19.69 -0.99
CA PHE A 41 -7.99 -18.77 -0.22
C PHE A 41 -7.56 -19.39 1.11
N ALA A 42 -8.49 -19.97 1.86
CA ALA A 42 -8.23 -20.63 3.15
C ALA A 42 -7.29 -21.84 2.98
N LEU A 43 -7.55 -22.71 1.99
CA LEU A 43 -6.70 -23.87 1.70
C LEU A 43 -5.26 -23.45 1.40
N MET A 44 -5.08 -22.45 0.53
CA MET A 44 -3.74 -21.94 0.19
C MET A 44 -3.08 -21.24 1.36
N PHE A 45 -3.84 -20.62 2.23
CA PHE A 45 -3.34 -20.08 3.49
C PHE A 45 -2.72 -21.20 4.36
N PHE A 46 -3.42 -22.31 4.58
CA PHE A 46 -2.92 -23.45 5.34
C PHE A 46 -1.70 -24.12 4.68
N VAL A 47 -1.74 -24.33 3.36
CA VAL A 47 -0.60 -24.90 2.62
C VAL A 47 0.66 -24.03 2.79
N LYS A 48 0.53 -22.71 2.70
CA LYS A 48 1.66 -21.79 2.86
C LYS A 48 2.17 -21.71 4.31
N ILE A 49 1.30 -21.89 5.32
CA ILE A 49 1.72 -22.03 6.72
C ILE A 49 2.57 -23.30 6.90
N LEU A 50 2.09 -24.44 6.43
CA LEU A 50 2.80 -25.73 6.54
C LEU A 50 4.17 -25.71 5.86
N GLN A 51 4.34 -24.89 4.82
CA GLN A 51 5.63 -24.70 4.14
C GLN A 51 6.57 -23.73 4.89
N PHE A 52 6.28 -23.34 6.15
CA PHE A 52 7.03 -22.35 6.95
C PHE A 52 7.26 -20.99 6.24
N LYS A 53 6.42 -20.64 5.27
CA LYS A 53 6.54 -19.41 4.51
C LYS A 53 5.61 -18.31 5.07
N GLY A 54 5.70 -18.03 6.37
CA GLY A 54 4.83 -17.08 7.08
C GLY A 54 4.71 -15.68 6.44
N ILE A 55 5.76 -15.24 5.74
CA ILE A 55 5.75 -13.96 4.97
C ILE A 55 4.78 -14.02 3.77
N TYR A 56 4.46 -15.22 3.27
CA TYR A 56 3.58 -15.40 2.12
C TYR A 56 2.08 -15.22 2.43
N LEU A 57 1.68 -15.17 3.70
CA LEU A 57 0.27 -15.03 4.07
C LEU A 57 -0.38 -13.76 3.50
N ARG A 58 0.36 -12.65 3.46
CA ARG A 58 -0.12 -11.38 2.88
C ARG A 58 0.00 -11.31 1.36
N LYS A 59 0.78 -12.21 0.76
CA LYS A 59 0.90 -12.35 -0.69
C LYS A 59 -0.22 -13.20 -1.31
N ASN A 60 -1.01 -13.87 -0.48
CA ASN A 60 -2.08 -14.73 -0.93
C ASN A 60 -3.23 -13.89 -1.52
N LYS A 61 -3.40 -13.96 -2.84
CA LYS A 61 -4.49 -13.32 -3.58
C LYS A 61 -5.40 -14.36 -4.26
N TYR A 62 -5.40 -15.60 -3.76
CA TYR A 62 -6.14 -16.72 -4.35
C TYR A 62 -7.66 -16.54 -4.37
N TYR A 63 -8.21 -15.62 -3.59
CA TYR A 63 -9.62 -15.23 -3.71
C TYR A 63 -9.94 -14.50 -5.03
N LEU A 64 -8.91 -14.00 -5.73
CA LEU A 64 -9.02 -13.39 -7.07
C LEU A 64 -8.66 -14.35 -8.20
N LYS A 65 -8.21 -15.57 -7.90
CA LYS A 65 -7.74 -16.52 -8.92
C LYS A 65 -8.82 -16.80 -9.95
N ASN A 66 -8.42 -16.88 -11.23
CA ASN A 66 -9.24 -17.10 -12.41
C ASN A 66 -10.24 -15.97 -12.73
N LYS A 67 -10.17 -14.81 -12.05
CA LYS A 67 -10.96 -13.64 -12.42
C LYS A 67 -10.21 -12.84 -13.46
N GLU A 68 -10.96 -12.21 -14.36
CA GLU A 68 -10.40 -11.30 -15.37
C GLU A 68 -9.78 -10.08 -14.69
N TYR A 69 -8.54 -9.76 -15.06
CA TYR A 69 -7.80 -8.65 -14.46
C TYR A 69 -8.53 -7.32 -14.66
N GLU A 70 -8.99 -7.03 -15.87
CA GLU A 70 -9.68 -5.78 -16.21
C GLU A 70 -10.99 -5.60 -15.42
N LYS A 71 -11.73 -6.70 -15.20
CA LYS A 71 -12.94 -6.68 -14.36
C LYS A 71 -12.61 -6.33 -12.91
N ILE A 72 -11.51 -6.85 -12.38
CA ILE A 72 -11.05 -6.52 -11.03
C ILE A 72 -10.59 -5.06 -10.96
N VAL A 73 -9.90 -4.55 -11.98
CA VAL A 73 -9.49 -3.13 -12.05
C VAL A 73 -10.71 -2.22 -12.08
N SER A 74 -11.72 -2.52 -12.92
CA SER A 74 -12.99 -1.77 -12.94
C SER A 74 -13.69 -1.78 -11.59
N GLY A 75 -13.79 -2.95 -10.94
CA GLY A 75 -14.34 -3.07 -9.58
C GLY A 75 -13.56 -2.29 -8.52
N ILE A 76 -12.25 -2.16 -8.67
CA ILE A 76 -11.41 -1.30 -7.81
C ILE A 76 -11.77 0.17 -8.00
N HIS A 77 -11.98 0.63 -9.23
CA HIS A 77 -12.36 2.02 -9.52
C HIS A 77 -13.73 2.36 -8.91
N GLU A 78 -14.72 1.49 -9.08
CA GLU A 78 -16.04 1.64 -8.47
C GLU A 78 -15.96 1.65 -6.94
N CYS A 79 -15.29 0.63 -6.35
CA CYS A 79 -15.11 0.53 -4.91
C CYS A 79 -14.37 1.74 -4.33
N PHE A 80 -13.36 2.26 -5.02
CA PHE A 80 -12.65 3.47 -4.59
C PHE A 80 -13.62 4.66 -4.47
N SER A 81 -14.41 4.92 -5.50
CA SER A 81 -15.34 6.04 -5.53
C SER A 81 -16.47 5.87 -4.51
N GLU A 82 -17.06 4.67 -4.40
CA GLU A 82 -18.21 4.41 -3.54
C GLU A 82 -17.87 4.26 -2.06
N ARG A 83 -16.68 3.73 -1.74
CA ARG A 83 -16.39 3.22 -0.39
C ARG A 83 -15.09 3.75 0.23
N ILE A 84 -14.11 4.20 -0.57
CA ILE A 84 -12.78 4.52 -0.06
C ILE A 84 -12.51 6.02 -0.04
N ALA A 85 -12.90 6.74 -1.07
CA ALA A 85 -12.58 8.17 -1.22
C ALA A 85 -13.01 9.01 -0.01
N ALA A 86 -14.15 8.70 0.61
CA ALA A 86 -14.66 9.39 1.80
C ALA A 86 -13.79 9.20 3.06
N HIS A 87 -12.89 8.22 3.08
CA HIS A 87 -11.96 7.96 4.18
C HIS A 87 -10.60 8.65 4.02
N ILE A 88 -10.36 9.31 2.88
CA ILE A 88 -9.13 10.07 2.65
C ILE A 88 -9.12 11.29 3.56
N SER A 89 -8.04 11.42 4.35
CA SER A 89 -7.91 12.52 5.29
C SER A 89 -7.63 13.84 4.56
N PRO A 90 -8.42 14.91 4.82
CA PRO A 90 -8.10 16.24 4.33
C PRO A 90 -6.72 16.73 4.78
N ASP A 91 -6.30 16.39 6.02
CA ASP A 91 -4.99 16.78 6.54
C ASP A 91 -3.86 16.10 5.77
N ALA A 92 -4.05 14.84 5.35
CA ALA A 92 -3.09 14.15 4.48
C ALA A 92 -2.98 14.83 3.11
N LEU A 93 -4.11 15.21 2.51
CA LEU A 93 -4.12 15.93 1.23
C LEU A 93 -3.43 17.28 1.34
N ASN A 94 -3.69 18.03 2.42
CA ASN A 94 -3.04 19.32 2.67
C ASN A 94 -1.52 19.16 2.82
N GLU A 95 -1.04 18.13 3.53
CA GLU A 95 0.39 17.87 3.71
C GLU A 95 1.05 17.44 2.39
N ILE A 96 0.38 16.60 1.59
CA ILE A 96 0.83 16.23 0.25
C ILE A 96 0.97 17.48 -0.64
N ALA A 97 -0.07 18.32 -0.69
CA ALA A 97 -0.06 19.53 -1.49
C ALA A 97 1.04 20.52 -1.04
N ARG A 98 1.22 20.67 0.28
CA ARG A 98 2.28 21.50 0.87
C ARG A 98 3.68 21.04 0.45
N LEU A 99 3.95 19.72 0.54
CA LEU A 99 5.24 19.16 0.18
C LEU A 99 5.46 19.19 -1.33
N LYS A 100 4.43 18.94 -2.14
CA LYS A 100 4.51 19.08 -3.59
C LYS A 100 4.86 20.52 -4.00
N LYS A 101 4.20 21.52 -3.40
CA LYS A 101 4.51 22.94 -3.60
C LYS A 101 5.94 23.29 -3.17
N ALA A 102 6.49 22.60 -2.17
CA ALA A 102 7.88 22.76 -1.72
C ALA A 102 8.91 22.01 -2.59
N GLY A 103 8.48 21.43 -3.72
CA GLY A 103 9.33 20.77 -4.70
C GLY A 103 9.73 19.33 -4.33
N TYR A 104 9.01 18.66 -3.43
CA TYR A 104 9.22 17.25 -3.15
C TYR A 104 8.52 16.37 -4.20
N LEU A 105 9.20 15.31 -4.62
CA LEU A 105 8.58 14.21 -5.39
C LEU A 105 7.63 13.45 -4.45
N ILE A 106 6.36 13.43 -4.75
CA ILE A 106 5.35 12.76 -3.93
C ILE A 106 5.24 11.30 -4.38
N VAL A 107 5.53 10.39 -3.45
CA VAL A 107 5.51 8.94 -3.69
C VAL A 107 4.48 8.28 -2.77
N LEU A 108 3.55 7.51 -3.35
CA LEU A 108 2.67 6.61 -2.60
C LEU A 108 3.25 5.21 -2.63
N LEU A 109 3.52 4.63 -1.46
CA LEU A 109 4.16 3.32 -1.31
C LEU A 109 3.34 2.43 -0.38
N SER A 110 2.57 1.49 -0.92
CA SER A 110 1.67 0.64 -0.15
C SER A 110 1.78 -0.84 -0.50
N GLY A 111 1.42 -1.69 0.45
CA GLY A 111 1.24 -3.14 0.23
C GLY A 111 -0.07 -3.49 -0.47
N THR A 112 -0.98 -2.54 -0.68
CA THR A 112 -2.24 -2.74 -1.39
C THR A 112 -2.02 -2.96 -2.90
N LEU A 113 -3.06 -3.39 -3.61
CA LEU A 113 -2.98 -3.68 -5.05
C LEU A 113 -2.62 -2.43 -5.86
N SER A 114 -1.75 -2.60 -6.88
CA SER A 114 -1.27 -1.51 -7.74
C SER A 114 -2.41 -0.67 -8.34
N PRO A 115 -3.55 -1.23 -8.81
CA PRO A 115 -4.65 -0.42 -9.31
C PRO A 115 -5.27 0.51 -8.25
N PHE A 116 -5.29 0.11 -6.94
CA PHE A 116 -5.68 1.03 -5.88
C PHE A 116 -4.68 2.16 -5.70
N VAL A 117 -3.38 1.82 -5.68
CA VAL A 117 -2.33 2.84 -5.54
C VAL A 117 -2.42 3.86 -6.65
N GLU A 118 -2.72 3.42 -7.87
CA GLU A 118 -2.90 4.32 -9.02
C GLU A 118 -4.10 5.27 -8.82
N ARG A 119 -5.25 4.76 -8.34
CA ARG A 119 -6.39 5.62 -8.00
C ARG A 119 -6.08 6.64 -6.90
N PHE A 120 -5.32 6.21 -5.87
CA PHE A 120 -4.83 7.14 -4.84
C PHE A 120 -3.85 8.16 -5.43
N ARG A 121 -2.95 7.74 -6.34
CA ARG A 121 -1.98 8.62 -7.00
C ARG A 121 -2.70 9.75 -7.75
N GLU A 122 -3.70 9.40 -8.55
CA GLU A 122 -4.51 10.37 -9.27
C GLU A 122 -5.27 11.29 -8.32
N TYR A 123 -5.98 10.73 -7.34
CA TYR A 123 -6.80 11.49 -6.40
C TYR A 123 -5.98 12.47 -5.54
N CYS A 124 -4.82 12.03 -5.06
CA CYS A 124 -3.92 12.85 -4.23
C CYS A 124 -2.99 13.74 -5.07
N ASN A 125 -3.05 13.69 -6.40
CA ASN A 125 -2.11 14.36 -7.30
C ASN A 125 -0.64 14.03 -6.95
N ALA A 126 -0.37 12.75 -6.64
CA ALA A 126 0.99 12.27 -6.37
C ALA A 126 1.72 11.95 -7.68
N ASP A 127 3.06 11.96 -7.63
CA ASP A 127 3.89 11.80 -8.82
C ASP A 127 4.15 10.33 -9.15
N VAL A 128 4.34 9.50 -8.11
CA VAL A 128 4.68 8.08 -8.25
C VAL A 128 3.82 7.23 -7.33
N GLY A 129 3.32 6.10 -7.84
CA GLY A 129 2.62 5.08 -7.08
C GLY A 129 3.34 3.73 -7.14
N VAL A 130 3.56 3.08 -5.99
CA VAL A 130 4.13 1.74 -5.90
C VAL A 130 3.24 0.86 -5.03
N GLY A 131 2.63 -0.14 -5.65
CA GLY A 131 1.73 -1.10 -5.04
C GLY A 131 2.19 -2.54 -5.20
N THR A 132 1.28 -3.47 -4.94
CA THR A 132 1.45 -4.90 -5.18
C THR A 132 0.79 -5.27 -6.50
N SER A 133 1.58 -5.74 -7.47
CA SER A 133 1.08 -6.19 -8.77
C SER A 133 0.58 -7.63 -8.69
N LEU A 134 -0.54 -7.90 -9.38
CA LEU A 134 -1.08 -9.25 -9.54
C LEU A 134 -0.42 -9.92 -10.74
N ALA A 135 -0.07 -11.20 -10.59
CA ALA A 135 0.36 -12.00 -11.72
C ALA A 135 -0.86 -12.40 -12.55
N VAL A 136 -0.76 -12.20 -13.87
CA VAL A 136 -1.80 -12.47 -14.86
C VAL A 136 -1.29 -13.49 -15.86
N ASP A 137 -2.12 -14.43 -16.26
CA ASP A 137 -1.78 -15.42 -17.28
C ASP A 137 -1.97 -14.86 -18.70
N LYS A 138 -1.69 -15.69 -19.70
CA LYS A 138 -1.80 -15.32 -21.13
C LYS A 138 -3.23 -15.01 -21.59
N GLU A 139 -4.23 -15.43 -20.81
CA GLU A 139 -5.65 -15.21 -21.08
C GLU A 139 -6.20 -13.95 -20.35
N GLY A 140 -5.34 -13.20 -19.66
CA GLY A 140 -5.74 -12.02 -18.89
C GLY A 140 -6.37 -12.35 -17.53
N LYS A 141 -6.24 -13.59 -17.05
CA LYS A 141 -6.80 -14.03 -15.77
C LYS A 141 -5.76 -13.97 -14.65
N ILE A 142 -6.20 -13.55 -13.46
CA ILE A 142 -5.37 -13.49 -12.27
C ILE A 142 -5.00 -14.89 -11.80
N THR A 143 -3.72 -15.15 -11.58
CA THR A 143 -3.21 -16.46 -11.13
C THR A 143 -3.39 -16.70 -9.62
N GLY A 144 -3.61 -15.63 -8.85
CA GLY A 144 -3.64 -15.62 -7.38
C GLY A 144 -2.27 -15.37 -6.75
N GLU A 145 -1.23 -15.29 -7.54
CA GLU A 145 0.13 -14.92 -7.11
C GLU A 145 0.38 -13.41 -7.32
N VAL A 146 1.48 -12.94 -6.74
CA VAL A 146 1.96 -11.56 -6.86
C VAL A 146 3.11 -11.53 -7.84
N ASP A 147 3.09 -10.58 -8.76
CA ASP A 147 4.19 -10.31 -9.67
C ASP A 147 5.19 -9.33 -9.05
N GLY A 148 6.49 -9.66 -9.16
CA GLY A 148 7.58 -8.80 -8.72
C GLY A 148 7.67 -8.58 -7.21
N ILE A 149 7.93 -7.33 -6.81
CA ILE A 149 8.17 -6.94 -5.43
C ILE A 149 6.83 -6.71 -4.72
N HIS A 150 6.53 -7.54 -3.72
CA HIS A 150 5.44 -7.24 -2.79
C HIS A 150 5.84 -6.06 -1.90
N SER A 151 5.17 -4.92 -2.04
CA SER A 151 5.45 -3.67 -1.34
C SER A 151 5.07 -3.70 0.15
N TYR A 152 5.41 -4.79 0.87
CA TYR A 152 5.18 -4.96 2.30
C TYR A 152 6.50 -5.23 3.02
N SER A 153 6.74 -4.56 4.15
CA SER A 153 7.95 -4.73 4.98
C SER A 153 9.25 -4.58 4.17
N GLY A 154 10.03 -5.67 4.02
CA GLY A 154 11.28 -5.68 3.23
C GLY A 154 11.09 -5.34 1.74
N GLY A 155 9.90 -5.52 1.20
CA GLY A 155 9.56 -5.08 -0.15
C GLY A 155 9.51 -3.56 -0.28
N LYS A 156 9.02 -2.84 0.73
CA LYS A 156 9.07 -1.36 0.73
C LYS A 156 10.51 -0.84 0.68
N VAL A 157 11.44 -1.47 1.40
CA VAL A 157 12.88 -1.12 1.34
C VAL A 157 13.42 -1.29 -0.08
N LYS A 158 13.13 -2.43 -0.73
CA LYS A 158 13.55 -2.68 -2.12
C LYS A 158 12.95 -1.67 -3.09
N ALA A 159 11.65 -1.33 -2.90
CA ALA A 159 10.98 -0.32 -3.73
C ALA A 159 11.62 1.07 -3.55
N VAL A 160 11.92 1.50 -2.32
CA VAL A 160 12.61 2.78 -2.07
C VAL A 160 13.98 2.78 -2.74
N ASN A 161 14.78 1.72 -2.62
CA ASN A 161 16.09 1.65 -3.28
C ASN A 161 15.99 1.77 -4.81
N ARG A 162 14.96 1.14 -5.42
CA ARG A 162 14.69 1.28 -6.85
C ARG A 162 14.33 2.72 -7.22
N LEU A 163 13.43 3.35 -6.47
CA LEU A 163 13.02 4.75 -6.68
C LEU A 163 14.18 5.73 -6.53
N VAL A 164 15.11 5.47 -5.59
CA VAL A 164 16.33 6.29 -5.43
C VAL A 164 17.13 6.34 -6.72
N VAL A 165 17.29 5.19 -7.38
CA VAL A 165 18.02 5.12 -8.66
C VAL A 165 17.23 5.76 -9.80
N GLU A 166 15.93 5.39 -9.94
CA GLU A 166 15.07 5.85 -11.03
C GLU A 166 14.85 7.37 -11.03
N HIS A 167 14.73 7.98 -9.84
CA HIS A 167 14.40 9.40 -9.71
C HIS A 167 15.52 10.26 -9.14
N SER A 168 16.71 9.69 -8.89
CA SER A 168 17.86 10.38 -8.27
C SER A 168 17.49 11.05 -6.93
N ILE A 169 16.85 10.28 -6.01
CA ILE A 169 16.33 10.80 -4.73
C ILE A 169 17.46 10.93 -3.71
N ASP A 170 17.53 12.07 -3.01
CA ASP A 170 18.28 12.25 -1.78
C ASP A 170 17.42 11.88 -0.58
N LEU A 171 17.64 10.70 -0.03
CA LEU A 171 16.91 10.21 1.13
C LEU A 171 17.19 11.03 2.40
N SER A 172 18.38 11.61 2.55
CA SER A 172 18.75 12.40 3.73
C SER A 172 17.90 13.66 3.88
N SER A 173 17.44 14.22 2.76
CA SER A 173 16.56 15.39 2.68
C SER A 173 15.09 15.03 2.45
N SER A 174 14.73 13.74 2.55
CA SER A 174 13.39 13.23 2.22
C SER A 174 12.57 12.89 3.45
N TYR A 175 11.25 12.86 3.28
CA TYR A 175 10.26 12.45 4.29
C TYR A 175 9.76 11.01 4.05
N ALA A 176 9.37 10.32 5.14
CA ALA A 176 8.59 9.08 5.09
C ALA A 176 7.46 9.15 6.13
N PHE A 177 6.23 8.90 5.68
CA PHE A 177 5.02 8.93 6.49
C PHE A 177 4.40 7.53 6.54
N ALA A 178 4.22 6.98 7.76
CA ALA A 178 3.58 5.68 7.94
C ALA A 178 2.96 5.53 9.33
N ASN A 179 2.02 4.56 9.46
CA ASN A 179 1.27 4.31 10.69
C ASN A 179 1.68 3.03 11.43
N GLN A 180 2.37 2.08 10.79
CA GLN A 180 2.65 0.77 11.35
C GLN A 180 4.14 0.57 11.67
N TYR A 181 4.42 -0.15 12.78
CA TYR A 181 5.80 -0.49 13.18
C TYR A 181 6.57 -1.27 12.10
N ILE A 182 5.88 -2.06 11.28
CA ILE A 182 6.49 -2.82 10.20
C ILE A 182 7.17 -1.93 9.14
N ASP A 183 6.77 -0.67 9.07
CA ASP A 183 7.28 0.33 8.13
C ASP A 183 8.57 1.03 8.63
N VAL A 184 8.96 0.80 9.88
CA VAL A 184 10.19 1.36 10.47
C VAL A 184 11.42 1.11 9.60
N LYS A 185 11.48 -0.04 8.90
CA LYS A 185 12.64 -0.38 8.05
C LYS A 185 12.85 0.65 6.93
N PHE A 186 11.80 1.03 6.22
CA PHE A 186 11.94 2.04 5.16
C PHE A 186 11.94 3.48 5.72
N MET A 187 11.22 3.73 6.82
CA MET A 187 11.24 5.03 7.49
C MET A 187 12.63 5.42 7.98
N ARG A 188 13.44 4.46 8.38
CA ARG A 188 14.84 4.68 8.80
C ARG A 188 15.78 5.07 7.67
N MET A 189 15.36 4.92 6.41
CA MET A 189 16.18 5.26 5.26
C MET A 189 16.20 6.76 4.97
N VAL A 190 15.23 7.51 5.49
CA VAL A 190 15.06 8.94 5.22
C VAL A 190 15.53 9.82 6.39
N GLY A 191 15.85 11.09 6.08
CA GLY A 191 16.24 12.05 7.10
C GLY A 191 15.09 12.52 7.99
N TYR A 192 13.83 12.50 7.48
CA TYR A 192 12.67 13.02 8.20
C TYR A 192 11.54 11.98 8.29
N PRO A 193 11.68 10.94 9.13
CA PRO A 193 10.59 9.99 9.39
C PRO A 193 9.49 10.62 10.23
N VAL A 194 8.22 10.42 9.83
CA VAL A 194 7.04 10.96 10.50
C VAL A 194 6.07 9.81 10.78
N ALA A 195 5.78 9.57 12.06
CA ALA A 195 4.80 8.58 12.49
C ALA A 195 3.40 9.20 12.45
N VAL A 196 2.55 8.70 11.54
CA VAL A 196 1.19 9.21 11.32
C VAL A 196 0.18 8.24 11.90
N ASN A 197 -0.82 8.71 12.68
CA ASN A 197 -1.84 7.83 13.29
C ASN A 197 -1.22 6.55 13.89
N ALA A 198 -0.07 6.70 14.54
CA ALA A 198 0.87 5.63 14.85
C ALA A 198 0.25 4.52 15.70
N SER A 199 0.44 3.26 15.28
CA SER A 199 0.18 2.08 16.11
C SER A 199 0.97 2.14 17.43
N PRO A 200 0.54 1.47 18.50
CA PRO A 200 1.21 1.56 19.82
C PRO A 200 2.71 1.30 19.75
N LEU A 201 3.14 0.29 19.00
CA LEU A 201 4.56 -0.05 18.84
C LEU A 201 5.32 1.02 18.04
N LEU A 202 4.74 1.56 16.98
CA LEU A 202 5.37 2.65 16.23
C LEU A 202 5.46 3.92 17.06
N ARG A 203 4.42 4.21 17.85
CA ARG A 203 4.40 5.38 18.74
C ARG A 203 5.52 5.31 19.78
N LEU A 204 5.68 4.17 20.44
CA LEU A 204 6.77 3.93 21.38
C LEU A 204 8.13 4.08 20.70
N TYR A 205 8.31 3.49 19.53
CA TYR A 205 9.54 3.59 18.77
C TYR A 205 9.86 5.04 18.36
N ALA A 206 8.85 5.77 17.90
CA ALA A 206 8.99 7.18 17.52
C ALA A 206 9.43 8.07 18.72
N ILE A 207 8.88 7.83 19.91
CA ILE A 207 9.32 8.52 21.14
C ILE A 207 10.80 8.24 21.41
N VAL A 208 11.20 6.96 21.42
CA VAL A 208 12.61 6.56 21.69
C VAL A 208 13.57 7.15 20.65
N LYS A 209 13.16 7.21 19.38
CA LYS A 209 13.98 7.75 18.29
C LYS A 209 13.82 9.26 18.06
N ARG A 210 12.98 9.93 18.85
CA ARG A 210 12.64 11.35 18.70
C ARG A 210 12.09 11.69 17.30
N TRP A 211 11.34 10.77 16.72
CA TRP A 211 10.65 11.00 15.46
C TRP A 211 9.41 11.86 15.67
N LYS A 212 9.10 12.68 14.68
CA LYS A 212 7.85 13.45 14.68
C LYS A 212 6.66 12.49 14.64
N ALA A 213 5.65 12.73 15.48
CA ALA A 213 4.39 12.00 15.49
C ALA A 213 3.23 13.00 15.29
N ILE A 214 2.35 12.69 14.32
CA ILE A 214 1.19 13.52 13.98
C ILE A 214 -0.05 12.66 13.80
N LYS A 215 -1.21 13.31 13.70
CA LYS A 215 -2.48 12.72 13.27
C LYS A 215 -2.91 13.41 11.99
N PHE A 216 -3.42 12.62 11.05
CA PHE A 216 -4.14 13.08 9.87
C PHE A 216 -5.63 12.88 10.06
#